data_1576856003cd689a00822eb5e416354d
#
_entry.id   1576856003cd689a00822eb5e416354d
#
_cell.length_a   1.000
_cell.length_b   1.000
_cell.length_c   1.000
_cell.angle_alpha   90.00
_cell.angle_beta   90.00
_cell.angle_gamma   90.00
#
_symmetry.space_group_name_H-M   'P 1'
#
loop_
_entity.id
_entity.type
_entity.pdbx_description
1 polymer ?
#
loop_
_entity_poly.entity_id
_entity_poly.type
_entity_poly.pdbx_seq_one_letter_code
_entity_poly.pdbx_strand_id
1 'polypeptide(L)'
;MCVSGFHSEQSTFETSQRNMSPEMIQKIRNDLSITQTNMTILSDMMTELSPGHEHPEDRSLLEQLHGTCRAMQSRLVELIGQVDDDKLTVDLLEINDNMNNLFLRYIST
;
A
#
# COMPACT_ATOMS: atom_id res chain seq x y z
N MET A 1 21.36 -3.44 10.99
CA MET A 1 20.86 -4.16 10.98
C MET A 1 19.93 -4.44 11.01
N CYS A 2 20.90 -3.89 10.98
CA CYS A 2 20.33 -4.56 10.96
C CYS A 2 19.68 -4.55 11.05
N VAL A 3 20.16 -4.20 10.77
CA VAL A 3 19.65 -4.77 10.77
C VAL A 3 19.22 -4.95 10.94
N SER A 4 19.97 -4.54 10.84
CA SER A 4 19.59 -5.10 10.95
C SER A 4 19.01 -5.17 11.29
N GLY A 5 19.79 -4.61 11.36
CA GLY A 5 19.23 -5.08 11.35
C GLY A 5 18.65 -5.01 11.94
N PHE A 6 18.91 -4.96 11.83
CA PHE A 6 18.29 -5.34 12.28
C PHE A 6 18.26 -5.49 13.04
N HIS A 7 18.80 -5.16 13.21
CA HIS A 7 18.55 -5.85 13.87
C HIS A 7 18.40 -6.01 14.48
N SER A 8 18.95 -5.44 14.61
CA SER A 8 18.69 -6.05 15.15
C SER A 8 18.42 -6.12 15.75
N GLU A 9 18.73 -5.87 15.73
CA GLU A 9 18.40 -6.24 16.19
C GLU A 9 17.63 -6.44 16.64
N GLN A 10 17.92 -6.21 16.88
CA GLN A 10 17.18 -6.74 17.30
C GLN A 10 16.45 -7.07 17.61
N SER A 11 17.07 -6.64 17.97
CA SER A 11 16.29 -7.28 18.33
C SER A 11 15.69 -7.39 18.55
N THR A 12 15.91 -7.14 18.82
CA THR A 12 15.12 -7.44 19.06
C THR A 12 14.36 -7.54 19.14
N PHE A 13 14.24 -7.32 19.33
CA PHE A 13 13.15 -7.55 19.45
C PHE A 13 12.48 -7.54 19.90
N GLU A 14 12.68 -7.50 20.13
CA GLU A 14 11.89 -7.56 20.49
C GLU A 14 11.27 -7.06 20.76
N THR A 15 11.45 -6.87 21.16
CA THR A 15 10.73 -6.39 21.31
C THR A 15 10.61 -5.63 21.11
N SER A 16 11.32 -5.40 20.96
CA SER A 16 11.11 -4.70 20.75
C SER A 16 10.87 -4.10 19.89
N GLN A 17 11.14 -4.24 19.45
CA GLN A 17 10.42 -3.91 18.51
C GLN A 17 9.32 -2.99 18.56
N ARG A 18 8.96 -2.70 19.40
CA ARG A 18 7.70 -2.07 19.57
C ARG A 18 7.74 -0.59 19.45
N ASN A 19 8.84 0.02 19.73
CA ASN A 19 9.05 1.45 19.57
C ASN A 19 9.68 1.71 18.22
N MET A 20 8.85 2.02 17.25
CA MET A 20 9.34 2.33 15.91
C MET A 20 10.07 3.66 15.92
N SER A 21 11.19 3.73 15.22
CA SER A 21 11.94 4.97 15.11
C SER A 21 11.16 5.99 14.26
N PRO A 22 11.36 7.28 14.51
CA PRO A 22 10.73 8.30 13.66
C PRO A 22 11.09 8.15 12.19
N GLU A 23 12.31 7.71 11.88
CA GLU A 23 12.73 7.50 10.50
C GLU A 23 11.93 6.40 9.83
N MET A 24 11.66 5.32 10.56
CA MET A 24 10.89 4.21 10.02
C MET A 24 9.43 4.62 9.79
N ILE A 25 8.86 5.35 10.74
CA ILE A 25 7.51 5.86 10.59
C ILE A 25 7.42 6.77 9.38
N GLN A 26 8.40 7.64 9.19
CA GLN A 26 8.42 8.54 8.05
C GLN A 26 8.53 7.78 6.74
N LYS A 27 9.35 6.73 6.72
CA LYS A 27 9.48 5.90 5.52
C LYS A 27 8.16 5.24 5.16
N ILE A 28 7.46 4.71 6.17
CA ILE A 28 6.16 4.09 5.93
C ILE A 28 5.18 5.13 5.41
N ARG A 29 5.16 6.34 5.98
CA ARG A 29 4.27 7.40 5.51
C ARG A 29 4.58 7.80 4.07
N ASN A 30 5.86 7.83 3.71
CA ASN A 30 6.23 8.10 2.31
C ASN A 30 5.72 7.01 1.38
N ASP A 31 5.85 5.74 1.81
CA ASP A 31 5.33 4.62 1.03
C ASP A 31 3.82 4.70 0.88
N LEU A 32 3.12 5.11 1.95
CA LEU A 32 1.67 5.28 1.88
C LEU A 32 1.27 6.38 0.90
N SER A 33 2.04 7.46 0.86
CA SER A 33 1.79 8.55 -0.07
C SER A 33 1.90 8.04 -1.51
N ILE A 34 2.93 7.25 -1.80
CA ILE A 34 3.12 6.65 -3.12
C ILE A 34 1.95 5.72 -3.45
N THR A 35 1.54 4.91 -2.47
CA THR A 35 0.42 3.99 -2.63
C THR A 35 -0.86 4.75 -2.97
N GLN A 36 -1.14 5.82 -2.25
CA GLN A 36 -2.34 6.63 -2.50
C GLN A 36 -2.32 7.26 -3.87
N THR A 37 -1.15 7.70 -4.33
CA THR A 37 -1.01 8.26 -5.68
C THR A 37 -1.35 7.20 -6.72
N ASN A 38 -0.84 5.98 -6.56
CA ASN A 38 -1.15 4.90 -7.50
C ASN A 38 -2.63 4.53 -7.47
N MET A 39 -3.24 4.53 -6.29
CA MET A 39 -4.68 4.26 -6.16
C MET A 39 -5.51 5.32 -6.87
N THR A 40 -5.11 6.57 -6.75
CA THR A 40 -5.81 7.67 -7.41
C THR A 40 -5.73 7.53 -8.92
N ILE A 41 -4.55 7.21 -9.43
CA ILE A 41 -4.35 7.01 -10.87
C ILE A 41 -5.21 5.85 -11.36
N LEU A 42 -5.22 4.74 -10.64
CA LEU A 42 -6.04 3.58 -11.01
C LEU A 42 -7.52 3.94 -11.01
N SER A 43 -7.98 4.64 -9.97
CA SER A 43 -9.36 5.07 -9.86
C SER A 43 -9.75 5.98 -11.02
N ASP A 44 -8.90 6.95 -11.34
CA ASP A 44 -9.16 7.89 -12.42
C ASP A 44 -9.24 7.18 -13.76
N MET A 45 -8.33 6.24 -13.99
CA MET A 45 -8.35 5.48 -15.24
C MET A 45 -9.62 4.66 -15.37
N MET A 46 -10.06 4.01 -14.30
CA MET A 46 -11.30 3.24 -14.33
C MET A 46 -12.51 4.13 -14.57
N THR A 47 -12.47 5.36 -14.08
CA THR A 47 -13.55 6.31 -14.30
C THR A 47 -13.58 6.80 -15.73
N GLU A 48 -12.42 7.02 -16.33
CA GLU A 48 -12.31 7.60 -17.67
C GLU A 48 -12.48 6.59 -18.79
N LEU A 49 -12.11 5.33 -18.55
CA LEU A 49 -12.18 4.31 -19.58
C LEU A 49 -13.60 3.77 -19.66
N SER A 50 -14.28 4.07 -20.77
CA SER A 50 -15.63 3.56 -21.02
C SER A 50 -15.55 2.17 -21.64
N PRO A 51 -16.44 1.26 -21.23
CA PRO A 51 -16.47 -0.07 -21.84
C PRO A 51 -16.61 0.03 -23.37
N GLY A 52 -15.76 -0.68 -24.08
CA GLY A 52 -15.77 -0.71 -25.52
C GLY A 52 -15.02 0.42 -26.19
N HIS A 53 -14.47 1.35 -25.42
CA HIS A 53 -13.75 2.50 -25.99
C HIS A 53 -12.30 2.57 -25.54
N GLU A 54 -11.86 1.64 -24.70
CA GLU A 54 -10.47 1.64 -24.24
C GLU A 54 -9.56 1.09 -25.33
N HIS A 55 -8.40 1.71 -25.44
CA HIS A 55 -7.34 1.21 -26.32
C HIS A 55 -6.57 0.09 -25.61
N PRO A 56 -5.97 -0.85 -26.38
CA PRO A 56 -5.18 -1.92 -25.76
C PRO A 56 -4.07 -1.40 -24.86
N GLU A 57 -3.47 -0.25 -25.20
CA GLU A 57 -2.43 0.35 -24.38
C GLU A 57 -2.98 0.79 -23.02
N ASP A 58 -4.17 1.37 -23.02
CA ASP A 58 -4.80 1.81 -21.77
C ASP A 58 -5.15 0.60 -20.91
N ARG A 59 -5.63 -0.47 -21.54
CA ARG A 59 -5.95 -1.69 -20.83
C ARG A 59 -4.70 -2.30 -20.19
N SER A 60 -3.60 -2.30 -20.91
CA SER A 60 -2.34 -2.81 -20.41
C SER A 60 -1.86 -2.00 -19.22
N LEU A 61 -1.94 -0.67 -19.29
CA LEU A 61 -1.55 0.19 -18.20
C LEU A 61 -2.47 -0.02 -16.98
N LEU A 62 -3.76 -0.16 -17.22
CA LEU A 62 -4.72 -0.42 -16.15
C LEU A 62 -4.37 -1.70 -15.41
N GLU A 63 -4.03 -2.77 -16.16
CA GLU A 63 -3.64 -4.03 -15.56
C GLU A 63 -2.34 -3.91 -14.76
N GLN A 64 -1.39 -3.13 -15.27
CA GLN A 64 -0.13 -2.90 -14.55
C GLN A 64 -0.37 -2.17 -13.25
N LEU A 65 -1.20 -1.13 -13.28
CA LEU A 65 -1.52 -0.36 -12.07
C LEU A 65 -2.23 -1.21 -11.04
N HIS A 66 -3.17 -2.05 -11.52
CA HIS A 66 -3.87 -2.97 -10.63
C HIS A 66 -2.89 -3.93 -9.97
N GLY A 67 -1.97 -4.51 -10.76
CA GLY A 67 -0.97 -5.41 -10.23
C GLY A 67 -0.06 -4.75 -9.21
N THR A 68 0.33 -3.49 -9.47
CA THR A 68 1.15 -2.72 -8.55
C THR A 68 0.40 -2.49 -7.23
N CYS A 69 -0.88 -2.11 -7.32
CA CYS A 69 -1.67 -1.88 -6.11
C CYS A 69 -1.88 -3.17 -5.32
N ARG A 70 -2.02 -4.30 -6.00
CA ARG A 70 -2.15 -5.58 -5.31
C ARG A 70 -0.86 -5.94 -4.55
N ALA A 71 0.29 -5.69 -5.16
CA ALA A 71 1.57 -5.91 -4.48
C ALA A 71 1.72 -4.99 -3.28
N MET A 72 1.30 -3.73 -3.43
CA MET A 72 1.34 -2.78 -2.33
C MET A 72 0.41 -3.20 -1.20
N GLN A 73 -0.74 -3.79 -1.52
CA GLN A 73 -1.67 -4.26 -0.50
C GLN A 73 -1.06 -5.38 0.33
N SER A 74 -0.33 -6.30 -0.29
CA SER A 74 0.33 -7.37 0.44
C SER A 74 1.29 -6.80 1.48
N ARG A 75 2.08 -5.79 1.09
CA ARG A 75 3.00 -5.14 2.00
C ARG A 75 2.25 -4.39 3.10
N LEU A 76 1.16 -3.74 2.72
CA LEU A 76 0.32 -2.99 3.66
C LEU A 76 -0.22 -3.90 4.76
N VAL A 77 -0.70 -5.08 4.39
CA VAL A 77 -1.24 -6.04 5.35
C VAL A 77 -0.15 -6.50 6.32
N GLU A 78 1.06 -6.72 5.81
CA GLU A 78 2.19 -7.06 6.67
C GLU A 78 2.48 -5.95 7.66
N LEU A 79 2.48 -4.71 7.20
CA LEU A 79 2.77 -3.56 8.04
C LEU A 79 1.73 -3.40 9.14
N ILE A 80 0.46 -3.64 8.83
CA ILE A 80 -0.61 -3.54 9.83
C ILE A 80 -0.31 -4.45 11.01
N GLY A 81 0.24 -5.63 10.75
CA GLY A 81 0.56 -6.57 11.82
C GLY A 81 1.83 -6.24 12.59
N GLN A 82 2.65 -5.33 12.08
CA GLN A 82 3.96 -5.03 12.67
C GLN A 82 4.05 -3.66 13.33
N VAL A 83 3.20 -2.72 12.88
CA VAL A 83 3.25 -1.34 13.36
C VAL A 83 2.65 -1.24 14.74
N ASP A 84 3.34 -0.49 15.61
CA ASP A 84 2.92 -0.29 16.99
C ASP A 84 2.49 1.16 17.27
N ASP A 85 2.25 1.92 16.24
CA ASP A 85 1.78 3.31 16.34
C ASP A 85 0.30 3.35 15.97
N ASP A 86 -0.54 3.77 16.92
CA ASP A 86 -1.98 3.71 16.75
C ASP A 86 -2.47 4.54 15.58
N LYS A 87 -1.94 5.76 15.45
CA LYS A 87 -2.35 6.63 14.36
C LYS A 87 -1.97 6.05 13.01
N LEU A 88 -0.76 5.52 12.91
CA LEU A 88 -0.29 4.90 11.68
C LEU A 88 -1.12 3.66 11.35
N THR A 89 -1.47 2.87 12.36
CA THR A 89 -2.31 1.69 12.16
C THR A 89 -3.68 2.07 11.59
N VAL A 90 -4.29 3.13 12.11
CA VAL A 90 -5.58 3.61 11.60
C VAL A 90 -5.45 4.03 10.15
N ASP A 91 -4.38 4.76 9.81
CA ASP A 91 -4.15 5.19 8.44
C ASP A 91 -3.96 4.01 7.50
N LEU A 92 -3.21 2.99 7.95
CA LEU A 92 -2.99 1.79 7.16
C LEU A 92 -4.30 1.03 6.91
N LEU A 93 -5.13 0.90 7.94
CA LEU A 93 -6.42 0.22 7.82
C LEU A 93 -7.35 0.95 6.86
N GLU A 94 -7.36 2.27 6.94
CA GLU A 94 -8.19 3.08 6.06
C GLU A 94 -7.78 2.90 4.60
N ILE A 95 -6.48 2.94 4.33
CA ILE A 95 -5.98 2.76 2.97
C ILE A 95 -6.31 1.35 2.47
N ASN A 96 -6.18 0.35 3.34
CA ASN A 96 -6.51 -1.02 2.97
C ASN A 96 -7.99 -1.16 2.58
N ASP A 97 -8.88 -0.53 3.34
CA ASP A 97 -10.30 -0.55 3.01
C ASP A 97 -10.58 0.12 1.67
N ASN A 98 -9.96 1.27 1.44
CA ASN A 98 -10.11 1.99 0.18
C ASN A 98 -9.59 1.16 -0.99
N MET A 99 -8.49 0.45 -0.77
CA MET A 99 -7.90 -0.43 -1.77
C MET A 99 -8.85 -1.58 -2.12
N ASN A 100 -9.48 -2.18 -1.11
CA ASN A 100 -10.43 -3.26 -1.34
C ASN A 100 -11.61 -2.77 -2.18
N ASN A 101 -12.11 -1.57 -1.89
CA ASN A 101 -13.19 -0.97 -2.67
C ASN A 101 -12.76 -0.74 -4.12
N LEU A 102 -11.52 -0.29 -4.30
CA LEU A 102 -10.97 -0.05 -5.62
C LEU A 102 -10.88 -1.35 -6.43
N PHE A 103 -10.46 -2.43 -5.78
CA PHE A 103 -10.35 -3.73 -6.44
C PHE A 103 -11.72 -4.28 -6.80
N LEU A 104 -12.75 -4.03 -5.98
CA LEU A 104 -14.10 -4.43 -6.32
C LEU A 104 -14.59 -3.70 -7.58
N ARG A 105 -14.27 -2.41 -7.68
CA ARG A 105 -14.58 -1.66 -8.89
C ARG A 105 -13.85 -2.23 -10.11
N TYR A 106 -12.60 -2.60 -9.94
CA TYR A 106 -11.81 -3.17 -11.03
C TYR A 106 -12.44 -4.46 -11.54
N ILE A 107 -12.89 -5.33 -10.65
CA ILE A 107 -13.53 -6.58 -11.02
C ILE A 107 -14.83 -6.32 -11.79
N SER A 108 -15.54 -5.26 -11.41
CA SER A 108 -16.81 -4.91 -12.06
C SER A 108 -16.62 -4.21 -13.39
N THR A 109 -15.40 -3.80 -13.70
CA THR A 109 -15.07 -3.16 -14.98
C THR A 109 -14.79 -4.21 -16.04
#